data_a22427da16092c284b2ca91476e7aa1a
#
_entry.id   a22427da16092c284b2ca91476e7aa1a
#
_cell.length_a   1.000
_cell.length_b   1.000
_cell.length_c   1.000
_cell.angle_alpha   90.00
_cell.angle_beta   90.00
_cell.angle_gamma   90.00
#
_symmetry.space_group_name_H-M   'P 1'
#
loop_
_entity.id
_entity.type
_entity.pdbx_description
1 polymer ?
#
loop_
_entity_poly.entity_id
_entity_poly.type
_entity_poly.pdbx_seq_one_letter_code
_entity_poly.pdbx_strand_id
1 'polypeptide(L)'
;MNMTIREKTVALIDALKATCKTYGMGNDGNEYKIITQVFLYKFLNDKFGYAIKHSENRYAEKIRTAEKWETAYSELSDMERMMLLASLSPDLPRLKPEHLIANLWNQQAKGDFDFIFDNTMSDIAEQNLAIFSTQTTQNTKIPLFEPLTQYVTDVAQRAPFARAMVDKLANFSFEEAFSEHYDFFANIFEYLIKDYNTAGGGKYAEYYTPHAIATIMARLLVGDHADLHNVECYDPSAGTGTLLMALSHQIGEDRCTIFAQDISQRSNKMLKLNLLLNGLVSSLDHAIQGDTLVSPYHKSDDGQSLRQFDFVVSNPPFKMDFSDTREKISAYPARFWAGVPKVPAKKKDSMAIYTCFIQHVINSLKKGSGKGAIVIPTGFITAKSGIENKILKHIVDNKIVYGCVSMPSNVFANTGTNVSVLFFDDSKKNDKVVLIDASKLGEEYKDSNGLKKVRLRDEEIDKIVNTFQNREAVDDFSVTVTYDEIKEKGYSLSAGQYFALIPQHYYQLNFLST
;
A
#
# COMPACT_ATOMS: atom_id res chain seq x y z
N MET A 1 7.03 -31.44 -12.42
CA MET A 1 5.95 -30.67 -11.73
C MET A 1 5.64 -29.45 -12.58
N ASN A 2 4.37 -29.22 -12.90
CA ASN A 2 4.00 -27.97 -13.56
C ASN A 2 4.15 -26.82 -12.56
N MET A 3 4.83 -25.75 -12.94
CA MET A 3 4.97 -24.56 -12.14
C MET A 3 3.58 -23.89 -11.93
N THR A 4 3.32 -23.45 -10.71
CA THR A 4 2.13 -22.65 -10.41
C THR A 4 2.21 -21.29 -11.10
N ILE A 5 1.07 -20.60 -11.28
CA ILE A 5 1.07 -19.25 -11.86
C ILE A 5 1.92 -18.28 -11.04
N ARG A 6 1.97 -18.43 -9.72
CA ARG A 6 2.86 -17.66 -8.84
C ARG A 6 4.33 -17.89 -9.18
N GLU A 7 4.77 -19.13 -9.30
CA GLU A 7 6.17 -19.47 -9.65
C GLU A 7 6.52 -18.96 -11.04
N LYS A 8 5.61 -19.09 -12.02
CA LYS A 8 5.78 -18.54 -13.37
C LYS A 8 5.94 -17.02 -13.34
N THR A 9 5.13 -16.31 -12.53
CA THR A 9 5.16 -14.85 -12.42
C THR A 9 6.46 -14.37 -11.74
N VAL A 10 6.90 -15.05 -10.69
CA VAL A 10 8.20 -14.78 -10.04
C VAL A 10 9.33 -14.98 -11.03
N ALA A 11 9.31 -16.07 -11.80
CA ALA A 11 10.32 -16.34 -12.83
C ALA A 11 10.35 -15.26 -13.94
N LEU A 12 9.19 -14.70 -14.32
CA LEU A 12 9.14 -13.55 -15.23
C LEU A 12 9.85 -12.34 -14.64
N ILE A 13 9.54 -11.98 -13.40
CA ILE A 13 10.16 -10.83 -12.72
C ILE A 13 11.67 -11.00 -12.65
N ASP A 14 12.16 -12.19 -12.30
CA ASP A 14 13.59 -12.49 -12.23
C ASP A 14 14.25 -12.43 -13.62
N ALA A 15 13.57 -12.89 -14.66
CA ALA A 15 14.06 -12.79 -16.03
C ALA A 15 14.17 -11.34 -16.52
N LEU A 16 13.22 -10.48 -16.16
CA LEU A 16 13.27 -9.05 -16.46
C LEU A 16 14.43 -8.36 -15.72
N LYS A 17 14.63 -8.67 -14.43
CA LYS A 17 15.76 -8.18 -13.64
C LYS A 17 17.10 -8.65 -14.23
N ALA A 18 17.21 -9.91 -14.61
CA ALA A 18 18.39 -10.45 -15.26
C ALA A 18 18.69 -9.74 -16.58
N THR A 19 17.67 -9.41 -17.36
CA THR A 19 17.80 -8.62 -18.58
C THR A 19 18.34 -7.22 -18.28
N CYS A 20 17.79 -6.49 -17.31
CA CYS A 20 18.32 -5.20 -16.88
C CYS A 20 19.79 -5.29 -16.49
N LYS A 21 20.15 -6.31 -15.71
CA LYS A 21 21.55 -6.55 -15.30
C LYS A 21 22.49 -6.80 -16.50
N THR A 22 22.03 -7.56 -17.50
CA THR A 22 22.81 -7.86 -18.72
C THR A 22 23.15 -6.59 -19.50
N TYR A 23 22.26 -5.61 -19.49
CA TYR A 23 22.44 -4.32 -20.19
C TYR A 23 22.95 -3.20 -19.26
N GLY A 24 23.60 -3.55 -18.14
CA GLY A 24 24.29 -2.62 -17.27
C GLY A 24 23.42 -1.84 -16.29
N MET A 25 22.14 -2.20 -16.15
CA MET A 25 21.20 -1.51 -15.28
C MET A 25 20.89 -2.25 -13.98
N GLY A 26 21.62 -3.33 -13.68
CA GLY A 26 21.44 -4.08 -12.43
C GLY A 26 21.77 -3.22 -11.21
N ASN A 27 20.82 -3.10 -10.29
CA ASN A 27 20.85 -2.21 -9.11
C ASN A 27 20.96 -0.70 -9.45
N ASP A 28 20.72 -0.31 -10.70
CA ASP A 28 20.60 1.09 -11.10
C ASP A 28 19.29 1.69 -10.56
N GLY A 29 19.32 2.99 -10.25
CA GLY A 29 18.15 3.70 -9.75
C GLY A 29 16.95 3.73 -10.71
N ASN A 30 17.14 3.36 -12.00
CA ASN A 30 16.10 3.30 -13.02
C ASN A 30 15.57 1.88 -13.28
N GLU A 31 16.26 0.83 -12.78
CA GLU A 31 15.85 -0.56 -12.98
C GLU A 31 14.37 -0.78 -12.60
N TYR A 32 13.95 -0.25 -11.44
CA TYR A 32 12.56 -0.38 -10.99
C TYR A 32 11.56 0.26 -11.93
N LYS A 33 11.91 1.39 -12.56
CA LYS A 33 11.03 2.08 -13.51
C LYS A 33 10.77 1.21 -14.74
N ILE A 34 11.82 0.57 -15.23
CA ILE A 34 11.74 -0.32 -16.38
C ILE A 34 10.88 -1.53 -16.03
N ILE A 35 11.25 -2.25 -14.97
CA ILE A 35 10.59 -3.52 -14.62
C ILE A 35 9.12 -3.31 -14.28
N THR A 36 8.78 -2.28 -13.50
CA THR A 36 7.38 -2.02 -13.13
C THR A 36 6.53 -1.65 -14.33
N GLN A 37 7.05 -0.85 -15.28
CA GLN A 37 6.30 -0.46 -16.48
C GLN A 37 6.18 -1.63 -17.48
N VAL A 38 7.24 -2.39 -17.69
CA VAL A 38 7.21 -3.58 -18.58
C VAL A 38 6.26 -4.65 -18.01
N PHE A 39 6.31 -4.88 -16.69
CA PHE A 39 5.39 -5.79 -16.00
C PHE A 39 3.93 -5.31 -16.13
N LEU A 40 3.68 -4.02 -15.89
CA LEU A 40 2.36 -3.43 -16.02
C LEU A 40 1.85 -3.51 -17.48
N TYR A 41 2.71 -3.25 -18.45
CA TYR A 41 2.34 -3.38 -19.86
C TYR A 41 1.87 -4.81 -20.18
N LYS A 42 2.60 -5.82 -19.74
CA LYS A 42 2.19 -7.22 -19.91
C LYS A 42 0.86 -7.52 -19.21
N PHE A 43 0.71 -7.09 -17.96
CA PHE A 43 -0.52 -7.28 -17.22
C PHE A 43 -1.74 -6.66 -17.92
N LEU A 44 -1.61 -5.41 -18.39
CA LEU A 44 -2.68 -4.71 -19.08
C LEU A 44 -3.00 -5.34 -20.45
N ASN A 45 -1.98 -5.77 -21.20
CA ASN A 45 -2.17 -6.50 -22.46
C ASN A 45 -3.00 -7.76 -22.26
N ASP A 46 -2.64 -8.59 -21.29
CA ASP A 46 -3.32 -9.85 -21.03
C ASP A 46 -4.71 -9.65 -20.43
N LYS A 47 -4.87 -8.66 -19.54
CA LYS A 47 -6.19 -8.30 -18.99
C LYS A 47 -7.14 -7.79 -20.07
N PHE A 48 -6.63 -7.01 -21.00
CA PHE A 48 -7.38 -6.57 -22.18
C PHE A 48 -7.83 -7.77 -23.04
N GLY A 49 -6.92 -8.68 -23.36
CA GLY A 49 -7.24 -9.90 -24.09
C GLY A 49 -8.26 -10.78 -23.39
N TYR A 50 -8.10 -10.96 -22.06
CA TYR A 50 -9.05 -11.69 -21.24
C TYR A 50 -10.45 -11.06 -21.29
N ALA A 51 -10.53 -9.74 -21.10
CA ALA A 51 -11.80 -9.02 -21.12
C ALA A 51 -12.50 -9.09 -22.50
N ILE A 52 -11.77 -8.97 -23.60
CA ILE A 52 -12.33 -9.12 -24.95
C ILE A 52 -12.89 -10.52 -25.13
N LYS A 53 -12.15 -11.56 -24.78
CA LYS A 53 -12.59 -12.95 -24.93
C LYS A 53 -13.85 -13.29 -24.12
N HIS A 54 -14.04 -12.62 -22.95
CA HIS A 54 -15.19 -12.84 -22.07
C HIS A 54 -16.32 -11.82 -22.27
N SER A 55 -16.20 -10.90 -23.24
CA SER A 55 -17.27 -9.95 -23.58
C SER A 55 -18.45 -10.68 -24.24
N GLU A 56 -19.67 -10.23 -23.95
CA GLU A 56 -20.90 -10.71 -24.61
C GLU A 56 -21.10 -10.10 -26.02
N ASN A 57 -20.18 -9.25 -26.45
CA ASN A 57 -20.26 -8.62 -27.78
C ASN A 57 -20.12 -9.69 -28.89
N ARG A 58 -20.92 -9.54 -29.95
CA ARG A 58 -20.92 -10.49 -31.10
C ARG A 58 -19.55 -10.69 -31.76
N TYR A 59 -18.67 -9.71 -31.68
CA TYR A 59 -17.32 -9.80 -32.26
C TYR A 59 -16.34 -10.57 -31.35
N ALA A 60 -16.67 -10.73 -30.06
CA ALA A 60 -15.86 -11.48 -29.13
C ALA A 60 -15.78 -12.97 -29.46
N GLU A 61 -16.81 -13.54 -30.05
CA GLU A 61 -16.83 -14.97 -30.42
C GLU A 61 -15.72 -15.33 -31.42
N LYS A 62 -15.51 -14.48 -32.44
CA LYS A 62 -14.41 -14.63 -33.40
C LYS A 62 -13.04 -14.68 -32.71
N ILE A 63 -12.87 -13.82 -31.70
CA ILE A 63 -11.60 -13.69 -30.93
C ILE A 63 -11.43 -14.88 -29.98
N ARG A 64 -12.51 -15.30 -29.34
CA ARG A 64 -12.51 -16.42 -28.37
C ARG A 64 -12.17 -17.75 -29.01
N THR A 65 -12.65 -17.97 -30.25
CA THR A 65 -12.46 -19.23 -30.99
C THR A 65 -11.19 -19.25 -31.84
N ALA A 66 -10.49 -18.13 -31.96
CA ALA A 66 -9.25 -18.03 -32.72
C ALA A 66 -8.08 -18.71 -32.00
N GLU A 67 -7.16 -19.30 -32.75
CA GLU A 67 -5.91 -19.86 -32.21
C GLU A 67 -5.06 -18.78 -31.52
N LYS A 68 -5.04 -17.57 -32.11
CA LYS A 68 -4.38 -16.38 -31.54
C LYS A 68 -5.36 -15.23 -31.51
N TRP A 69 -5.74 -14.83 -30.33
CA TRP A 69 -6.72 -13.76 -30.11
C TRP A 69 -6.22 -12.40 -30.63
N GLU A 70 -4.91 -12.15 -30.56
CA GLU A 70 -4.30 -10.90 -31.03
C GLU A 70 -4.46 -10.74 -32.55
N THR A 71 -4.29 -11.83 -33.30
CA THR A 71 -4.49 -11.84 -34.75
C THR A 71 -5.94 -11.56 -35.08
N ALA A 72 -6.87 -12.28 -34.45
CA ALA A 72 -8.30 -12.09 -34.68
C ALA A 72 -8.78 -10.67 -34.34
N TYR A 73 -8.25 -10.07 -33.24
CA TYR A 73 -8.53 -8.68 -32.88
C TYR A 73 -7.97 -7.70 -33.92
N SER A 74 -6.78 -7.98 -34.46
CA SER A 74 -6.13 -7.13 -35.46
C SER A 74 -6.84 -7.15 -36.82
N GLU A 75 -7.51 -8.25 -37.13
CA GLU A 75 -8.29 -8.43 -38.36
C GLU A 75 -9.69 -7.78 -38.33
N LEU A 76 -10.15 -7.32 -37.16
CA LEU A 76 -11.40 -6.57 -37.08
C LEU A 76 -11.27 -5.24 -37.81
N SER A 77 -12.32 -4.86 -38.53
CA SER A 77 -12.42 -3.51 -39.10
C SER A 77 -12.50 -2.47 -37.98
N ASP A 78 -12.18 -1.22 -38.26
CA ASP A 78 -12.20 -0.13 -37.26
C ASP A 78 -13.57 0.03 -36.62
N MET A 79 -14.66 -0.17 -37.37
CA MET A 79 -16.02 -0.11 -36.83
C MET A 79 -16.31 -1.28 -35.87
N GLU A 80 -15.94 -2.50 -36.24
CA GLU A 80 -16.12 -3.68 -35.38
C GLU A 80 -15.33 -3.55 -34.09
N ARG A 81 -14.09 -3.06 -34.20
CA ARG A 81 -13.21 -2.79 -33.07
C ARG A 81 -13.79 -1.72 -32.13
N MET A 82 -14.29 -0.61 -32.73
CA MET A 82 -14.93 0.45 -31.94
C MET A 82 -16.17 -0.07 -31.21
N MET A 83 -17.00 -0.88 -31.83
CA MET A 83 -18.19 -1.48 -31.20
C MET A 83 -17.81 -2.47 -30.10
N LEU A 84 -16.75 -3.26 -30.28
CA LEU A 84 -16.24 -4.16 -29.26
C LEU A 84 -15.70 -3.37 -28.07
N LEU A 85 -14.86 -2.36 -28.30
CA LEU A 85 -14.29 -1.53 -27.25
C LEU A 85 -15.34 -0.74 -26.45
N ALA A 86 -16.42 -0.31 -27.12
CA ALA A 86 -17.54 0.38 -26.46
C ALA A 86 -18.33 -0.53 -25.51
N SER A 87 -18.28 -1.84 -25.70
CA SER A 87 -18.93 -2.82 -24.83
C SER A 87 -18.10 -3.21 -23.61
N LEU A 88 -16.82 -2.85 -23.57
CA LEU A 88 -15.94 -3.15 -22.45
C LEU A 88 -16.10 -2.13 -21.32
N SER A 89 -15.81 -2.58 -20.09
CA SER A 89 -15.75 -1.67 -18.93
C SER A 89 -14.86 -0.46 -19.21
N PRO A 90 -15.25 0.75 -18.80
CA PRO A 90 -14.40 1.94 -18.93
C PRO A 90 -13.07 1.82 -18.19
N ASP A 91 -12.97 0.92 -17.22
CA ASP A 91 -11.77 0.70 -16.41
C ASP A 91 -10.70 -0.14 -17.11
N LEU A 92 -10.98 -0.64 -18.30
CA LEU A 92 -10.02 -1.42 -19.09
C LEU A 92 -9.18 -0.51 -20.01
N PRO A 93 -7.90 -0.85 -20.22
CA PRO A 93 -7.08 -0.11 -21.17
C PRO A 93 -7.66 -0.19 -22.57
N ARG A 94 -7.45 0.85 -23.35
CA ARG A 94 -7.77 0.89 -24.77
C ARG A 94 -6.49 0.63 -25.56
N LEU A 95 -6.39 -0.57 -26.14
CA LEU A 95 -5.21 -0.98 -26.90
C LEU A 95 -5.56 -1.09 -28.39
N LYS A 96 -4.71 -0.52 -29.24
CA LYS A 96 -4.74 -0.73 -30.69
C LYS A 96 -4.05 -2.05 -31.06
N PRO A 97 -4.25 -2.60 -32.26
CA PRO A 97 -3.52 -3.78 -32.69
C PRO A 97 -2.00 -3.68 -32.58
N GLU A 98 -1.43 -2.53 -32.94
CA GLU A 98 0.01 -2.27 -32.84
C GLU A 98 0.54 -2.23 -31.39
N HIS A 99 -0.32 -2.04 -30.40
CA HIS A 99 0.04 -2.05 -28.98
C HIS A 99 0.17 -3.46 -28.40
N LEU A 100 -0.35 -4.47 -29.10
CA LEU A 100 -0.34 -5.84 -28.59
C LEU A 100 1.07 -6.42 -28.59
N ILE A 101 1.44 -7.09 -27.52
CA ILE A 101 2.79 -7.65 -27.36
C ILE A 101 3.14 -8.63 -28.46
N ALA A 102 2.19 -9.47 -28.93
CA ALA A 102 2.41 -10.38 -30.04
C ALA A 102 2.74 -9.63 -31.35
N ASN A 103 2.05 -8.51 -31.61
CA ASN A 103 2.29 -7.71 -32.81
C ASN A 103 3.61 -6.92 -32.71
N LEU A 104 3.97 -6.46 -31.52
CA LEU A 104 5.27 -5.85 -31.26
C LEU A 104 6.39 -6.88 -31.45
N TRP A 105 6.24 -8.09 -30.94
CA TRP A 105 7.15 -9.20 -31.15
C TRP A 105 7.41 -9.50 -32.63
N ASN A 106 6.37 -9.47 -33.44
CA ASN A 106 6.48 -9.71 -34.89
C ASN A 106 7.33 -8.65 -35.63
N GLN A 107 7.56 -7.49 -35.00
CA GLN A 107 8.36 -6.39 -35.56
C GLN A 107 9.82 -6.38 -35.08
N GLN A 108 10.23 -7.32 -34.23
CA GLN A 108 11.54 -7.33 -33.59
C GLN A 108 12.75 -7.36 -34.55
N ALA A 109 12.55 -7.82 -35.80
CA ALA A 109 13.60 -7.84 -36.82
C ALA A 109 13.93 -6.46 -37.41
N LYS A 110 13.09 -5.43 -37.16
CA LYS A 110 13.32 -4.07 -37.65
C LYS A 110 14.53 -3.44 -36.94
N GLY A 111 15.32 -2.66 -37.70
CA GLY A 111 16.54 -2.04 -37.18
C GLY A 111 16.33 -1.01 -36.07
N ASP A 112 15.20 -0.32 -36.12
CA ASP A 112 14.76 0.73 -35.20
C ASP A 112 13.79 0.23 -34.11
N PHE A 113 13.98 -0.99 -33.65
CA PHE A 113 13.04 -1.64 -32.72
C PHE A 113 12.96 -0.96 -31.35
N ASP A 114 14.01 -0.33 -30.87
CA ASP A 114 14.00 0.52 -29.68
C ASP A 114 13.02 1.69 -29.81
N PHE A 115 13.04 2.38 -30.96
CA PHE A 115 12.10 3.46 -31.26
C PHE A 115 10.65 2.95 -31.35
N ILE A 116 10.43 1.80 -31.99
CA ILE A 116 9.11 1.17 -32.09
C ILE A 116 8.58 0.82 -30.69
N PHE A 117 9.42 0.25 -29.83
CA PHE A 117 9.08 -0.12 -28.46
C PHE A 117 8.71 1.12 -27.62
N ASP A 118 9.57 2.14 -27.62
CA ASP A 118 9.36 3.37 -26.84
C ASP A 118 8.12 4.15 -27.32
N ASN A 119 7.88 4.20 -28.63
CA ASN A 119 6.66 4.81 -29.18
C ASN A 119 5.40 4.02 -28.78
N THR A 120 5.46 2.69 -28.78
CA THR A 120 4.35 1.87 -28.31
C THR A 120 3.99 2.20 -26.86
N MET A 121 4.98 2.31 -25.98
CA MET A 121 4.76 2.68 -24.58
C MET A 121 4.16 4.08 -24.46
N SER A 122 4.66 5.03 -25.22
CA SER A 122 4.19 6.43 -25.21
C SER A 122 2.76 6.54 -25.76
N ASP A 123 2.43 5.86 -26.87
CA ASP A 123 1.09 5.90 -27.48
C ASP A 123 0.03 5.23 -26.59
N ILE A 124 0.37 4.10 -25.93
CA ILE A 124 -0.50 3.51 -24.92
C ILE A 124 -0.77 4.48 -23.78
N ALA A 125 0.27 5.17 -23.28
CA ALA A 125 0.14 6.13 -22.20
C ALA A 125 -0.74 7.33 -22.58
N GLU A 126 -0.54 7.89 -23.77
CA GLU A 126 -1.29 9.04 -24.28
C GLU A 126 -2.76 8.68 -24.51
N GLN A 127 -3.02 7.54 -25.14
CA GLN A 127 -4.38 7.08 -25.42
C GLN A 127 -5.19 6.78 -24.16
N ASN A 128 -4.53 6.38 -23.09
CA ASN A 128 -5.16 6.02 -21.83
C ASN A 128 -4.91 7.06 -20.71
N LEU A 129 -4.47 8.26 -21.04
CA LEU A 129 -4.08 9.30 -20.07
C LEU A 129 -5.23 9.68 -19.11
N ALA A 130 -6.47 9.58 -19.56
CA ALA A 130 -7.64 9.88 -18.74
C ALA A 130 -7.79 8.93 -17.55
N ILE A 131 -7.40 7.65 -17.74
CA ILE A 131 -7.57 6.57 -16.76
C ILE A 131 -6.23 6.23 -16.11
N PHE A 132 -5.17 6.05 -16.91
CA PHE A 132 -3.87 5.57 -16.46
C PHE A 132 -2.83 6.69 -16.35
N SER A 133 -3.05 7.62 -15.45
CA SER A 133 -2.11 8.72 -15.18
C SER A 133 -1.93 8.97 -13.68
N THR A 134 -0.83 9.58 -13.30
CA THR A 134 -0.62 10.10 -11.94
C THR A 134 -1.09 11.55 -11.90
N GLN A 135 -1.74 11.95 -10.81
CA GLN A 135 -2.12 13.32 -10.58
C GLN A 135 -1.29 13.94 -9.46
N THR A 136 -0.82 15.17 -9.69
CA THR A 136 -0.13 15.97 -8.68
C THR A 136 -1.12 16.87 -7.93
N THR A 137 -0.69 17.44 -6.81
CA THR A 137 -1.48 18.45 -6.08
C THR A 137 -1.80 19.70 -6.91
N GLN A 138 -1.13 19.90 -8.06
CA GLN A 138 -1.37 20.99 -9.01
C GLN A 138 -2.24 20.55 -10.20
N ASN A 139 -2.92 19.42 -10.11
CA ASN A 139 -3.76 18.83 -11.17
C ASN A 139 -3.02 18.52 -12.49
N THR A 140 -1.70 18.31 -12.42
CA THR A 140 -0.92 17.87 -13.58
C THR A 140 -1.01 16.36 -13.70
N LYS A 141 -1.42 15.86 -14.88
CA LYS A 141 -1.44 14.43 -15.19
C LYS A 141 -0.07 13.98 -15.71
N ILE A 142 0.49 12.95 -15.10
CA ILE A 142 1.76 12.35 -15.51
C ILE A 142 1.46 10.94 -16.03
N PRO A 143 1.86 10.60 -17.27
CA PRO A 143 1.67 9.27 -17.84
C PRO A 143 2.29 8.16 -16.98
N LEU A 144 1.70 6.97 -16.98
CA LEU A 144 2.28 5.81 -16.30
C LEU A 144 3.42 5.17 -17.10
N PHE A 145 3.37 5.27 -18.41
CA PHE A 145 4.42 4.76 -19.29
C PHE A 145 5.24 5.90 -19.87
N GLU A 146 6.52 5.63 -20.04
CA GLU A 146 7.52 6.53 -20.64
C GLU A 146 8.46 5.73 -21.54
N PRO A 147 9.23 6.37 -22.45
CA PRO A 147 10.28 5.71 -23.20
C PRO A 147 11.29 5.04 -22.24
N LEU A 148 11.50 3.73 -22.39
CA LEU A 148 12.33 2.95 -21.46
C LEU A 148 13.74 2.71 -21.96
N THR A 149 13.96 2.66 -23.30
CA THR A 149 15.28 2.39 -23.84
C THR A 149 16.26 3.54 -23.61
N GLN A 150 15.77 4.75 -23.32
CA GLN A 150 16.60 5.91 -22.94
C GLN A 150 17.51 5.65 -21.73
N TYR A 151 17.12 4.73 -20.84
CA TYR A 151 17.90 4.35 -19.68
C TYR A 151 19.12 3.45 -20.02
N VAL A 152 19.15 2.86 -21.23
CA VAL A 152 20.32 2.15 -21.75
C VAL A 152 21.27 3.19 -22.35
N THR A 153 22.42 3.36 -21.70
CA THR A 153 23.40 4.41 -22.04
C THR A 153 23.98 4.21 -23.44
N ASP A 154 24.34 2.95 -23.78
CA ASP A 154 24.86 2.60 -25.11
C ASP A 154 23.71 2.51 -26.12
N VAL A 155 23.65 3.45 -27.04
CA VAL A 155 22.62 3.52 -28.08
C VAL A 155 22.56 2.23 -28.91
N ALA A 156 23.70 1.61 -29.19
CA ALA A 156 23.75 0.35 -29.97
C ALA A 156 23.09 -0.83 -29.24
N GLN A 157 22.97 -0.74 -27.91
CA GLN A 157 22.35 -1.78 -27.08
C GLN A 157 20.85 -1.56 -26.85
N ARG A 158 20.28 -0.43 -27.24
CA ARG A 158 18.85 -0.11 -27.01
C ARG A 158 17.90 -1.06 -27.72
N ALA A 159 18.10 -1.29 -29.03
CA ALA A 159 17.26 -2.23 -29.77
C ALA A 159 17.44 -3.70 -29.31
N PRO A 160 18.66 -4.22 -29.05
CA PRO A 160 18.85 -5.52 -28.41
C PRO A 160 18.15 -5.64 -27.05
N PHE A 161 18.22 -4.59 -26.20
CA PHE A 161 17.53 -4.54 -24.93
C PHE A 161 16.01 -4.63 -25.07
N ALA A 162 15.42 -3.80 -25.95
CA ALA A 162 13.99 -3.82 -26.21
C ALA A 162 13.52 -5.21 -26.70
N ARG A 163 14.28 -5.86 -27.59
CA ARG A 163 13.99 -7.23 -28.06
C ARG A 163 14.00 -8.22 -26.91
N ALA A 164 15.03 -8.16 -26.05
CA ALA A 164 15.14 -9.07 -24.92
C ALA A 164 13.98 -8.91 -23.93
N MET A 165 13.50 -7.67 -23.69
CA MET A 165 12.34 -7.42 -22.85
C MET A 165 11.06 -7.98 -23.47
N VAL A 166 10.77 -7.67 -24.74
CA VAL A 166 9.56 -8.14 -25.43
C VAL A 166 9.53 -9.66 -25.55
N ASP A 167 10.70 -10.30 -25.73
CA ASP A 167 10.83 -11.76 -25.73
C ASP A 167 10.32 -12.39 -24.44
N LYS A 168 10.68 -11.84 -23.28
CA LYS A 168 10.20 -12.34 -21.98
C LYS A 168 8.69 -12.18 -21.84
N LEU A 169 8.13 -11.05 -22.32
CA LEU A 169 6.69 -10.80 -22.25
C LEU A 169 5.88 -11.70 -23.18
N ALA A 170 6.36 -11.94 -24.41
CA ALA A 170 5.68 -12.75 -25.41
C ALA A 170 5.54 -14.23 -24.98
N ASN A 171 6.47 -14.73 -24.18
CA ASN A 171 6.51 -16.11 -23.71
C ASN A 171 5.81 -16.34 -22.35
N PHE A 172 5.08 -15.35 -21.84
CA PHE A 172 4.36 -15.43 -20.57
C PHE A 172 2.87 -15.09 -20.77
N SER A 173 1.99 -15.60 -19.89
CA SER A 173 0.57 -15.25 -19.84
C SER A 173 0.10 -15.08 -18.39
N PHE A 174 -0.65 -13.99 -18.15
CA PHE A 174 -1.38 -13.75 -16.91
C PHE A 174 -2.78 -14.36 -16.89
N GLU A 175 -3.22 -15.05 -17.93
CA GLU A 175 -4.62 -15.48 -18.04
C GLU A 175 -5.07 -16.33 -16.82
N GLU A 176 -4.22 -17.24 -16.36
CA GLU A 176 -4.48 -18.05 -15.15
C GLU A 176 -4.56 -17.19 -13.88
N ALA A 177 -3.88 -16.04 -13.84
CA ALA A 177 -3.84 -15.16 -12.67
C ALA A 177 -5.14 -14.36 -12.46
N PHE A 178 -5.96 -14.19 -13.50
CA PHE A 178 -7.19 -13.40 -13.38
C PHE A 178 -8.31 -14.11 -12.59
N SER A 179 -8.15 -15.40 -12.28
CA SER A 179 -8.98 -16.14 -11.33
C SER A 179 -8.42 -16.16 -9.90
N GLU A 180 -7.20 -15.64 -9.70
CA GLU A 180 -6.58 -15.57 -8.38
C GLU A 180 -7.14 -14.41 -7.55
N HIS A 181 -6.95 -14.50 -6.23
CA HIS A 181 -7.45 -13.54 -5.27
C HIS A 181 -6.36 -12.55 -4.81
N TYR A 182 -6.74 -11.62 -3.96
CA TYR A 182 -5.92 -10.57 -3.38
C TYR A 182 -4.52 -11.05 -2.92
N ASP A 183 -4.44 -12.17 -2.21
CA ASP A 183 -3.17 -12.68 -1.69
C ASP A 183 -2.14 -12.99 -2.77
N PHE A 184 -2.58 -13.42 -3.96
CA PHE A 184 -1.70 -13.61 -5.10
C PHE A 184 -1.06 -12.29 -5.52
N PHE A 185 -1.87 -11.26 -5.79
CA PHE A 185 -1.37 -9.96 -6.26
C PHE A 185 -0.56 -9.23 -5.19
N ALA A 186 -0.95 -9.33 -3.92
CA ALA A 186 -0.17 -8.77 -2.81
C ALA A 186 1.23 -9.41 -2.73
N ASN A 187 1.33 -10.73 -2.81
CA ASN A 187 2.60 -11.45 -2.80
C ASN A 187 3.47 -11.13 -4.04
N ILE A 188 2.87 -11.04 -5.22
CA ILE A 188 3.60 -10.67 -6.45
C ILE A 188 4.09 -9.23 -6.37
N PHE A 189 3.27 -8.32 -5.87
CA PHE A 189 3.67 -6.93 -5.68
C PHE A 189 4.83 -6.80 -4.68
N GLU A 190 4.75 -7.48 -3.54
CA GLU A 190 5.85 -7.54 -2.57
C GLU A 190 7.15 -8.06 -3.21
N TYR A 191 7.06 -9.14 -3.97
CA TYR A 191 8.22 -9.70 -4.67
C TYR A 191 8.80 -8.72 -5.68
N LEU A 192 7.94 -8.05 -6.45
CA LEU A 192 8.34 -7.07 -7.45
C LEU A 192 9.13 -5.91 -6.85
N ILE A 193 8.70 -5.40 -5.68
CA ILE A 193 9.30 -4.22 -5.04
C ILE A 193 10.39 -4.55 -4.00
N LYS A 194 10.59 -5.82 -3.67
CA LYS A 194 11.49 -6.30 -2.60
C LYS A 194 12.89 -5.67 -2.66
N ASP A 195 13.53 -5.73 -3.83
CA ASP A 195 14.89 -5.25 -3.99
C ASP A 195 14.97 -3.72 -3.98
N TYR A 196 13.89 -3.05 -4.40
CA TYR A 196 13.82 -1.58 -4.44
C TYR A 196 13.60 -0.96 -3.07
N ASN A 197 13.02 -1.72 -2.14
CA ASN A 197 12.90 -1.31 -0.74
C ASN A 197 14.25 -1.39 0.00
N THR A 198 15.15 -2.27 -0.44
CA THR A 198 16.47 -2.46 0.18
C THR A 198 17.58 -1.62 -0.45
N ALA A 199 17.55 -1.35 -1.76
CA ALA A 199 18.60 -0.67 -2.52
C ALA A 199 18.73 0.84 -2.22
N GLY A 200 17.74 1.47 -1.59
CA GLY A 200 17.73 2.91 -1.27
C GLY A 200 18.47 3.33 -0.01
N GLY A 201 19.40 2.51 0.52
CA GLY A 201 20.17 2.86 1.72
C GLY A 201 19.34 3.05 2.99
N GLY A 202 18.27 2.29 3.15
CA GLY A 202 17.40 2.32 4.33
C GLY A 202 16.30 3.39 4.29
N LYS A 203 16.45 4.46 3.50
CA LYS A 203 15.48 5.56 3.49
C LYS A 203 14.10 5.23 2.92
N TYR A 204 13.98 4.22 2.07
CA TYR A 204 12.70 3.84 1.42
C TYR A 204 12.03 2.62 2.03
N ALA A 205 12.78 1.75 2.70
CA ALA A 205 12.22 0.61 3.41
C ALA A 205 11.52 0.98 4.72
N GLU A 206 11.72 2.21 5.21
CA GLU A 206 10.99 2.74 6.37
C GLU A 206 9.48 2.91 6.09
N TYR A 207 9.08 2.97 4.82
CA TYR A 207 7.69 3.25 4.40
C TYR A 207 6.91 2.01 3.95
N TYR A 208 7.54 0.84 3.94
CA TYR A 208 6.83 -0.38 3.59
C TYR A 208 6.14 -0.98 4.81
N THR A 209 4.83 -1.17 4.72
CA THR A 209 4.05 -1.82 5.77
C THR A 209 4.00 -3.33 5.53
N PRO A 210 4.44 -4.17 6.48
CA PRO A 210 4.32 -5.62 6.35
C PRO A 210 2.88 -6.06 6.16
N HIS A 211 2.66 -7.02 5.28
CA HIS A 211 1.33 -7.54 4.96
C HIS A 211 0.55 -7.97 6.21
N ALA A 212 1.20 -8.67 7.14
CA ALA A 212 0.57 -9.08 8.39
C ALA A 212 -0.02 -7.92 9.20
N ILE A 213 0.71 -6.79 9.28
CA ILE A 213 0.25 -5.58 9.98
C ILE A 213 -0.94 -4.96 9.25
N ALA A 214 -0.86 -4.88 7.92
CA ALA A 214 -1.95 -4.36 7.10
C ALA A 214 -3.22 -5.21 7.24
N THR A 215 -3.10 -6.53 7.27
CA THR A 215 -4.19 -7.47 7.48
C THR A 215 -4.83 -7.30 8.87
N ILE A 216 -4.03 -7.19 9.94
CA ILE A 216 -4.53 -6.94 11.30
C ILE A 216 -5.31 -5.62 11.34
N MET A 217 -4.72 -4.54 10.80
CA MET A 217 -5.38 -3.22 10.79
C MET A 217 -6.71 -3.25 10.03
N ALA A 218 -6.74 -3.86 8.86
CA ALA A 218 -7.95 -3.96 8.04
C ALA A 218 -9.05 -4.79 8.74
N ARG A 219 -8.72 -5.97 9.25
CA ARG A 219 -9.67 -6.84 9.95
C ARG A 219 -10.24 -6.20 11.21
N LEU A 220 -9.42 -5.46 11.97
CA LEU A 220 -9.86 -4.78 13.20
C LEU A 220 -10.69 -3.52 12.93
N LEU A 221 -10.44 -2.80 11.84
CA LEU A 221 -11.23 -1.64 11.45
C LEU A 221 -12.58 -2.02 10.86
N VAL A 222 -12.58 -2.94 9.91
CA VAL A 222 -13.78 -3.35 9.17
C VAL A 222 -14.64 -4.31 9.99
N GLY A 223 -14.02 -5.25 10.74
CA GLY A 223 -14.74 -6.30 11.46
C GLY A 223 -15.51 -7.22 10.51
N ASP A 224 -16.59 -7.82 11.02
CA ASP A 224 -17.46 -8.76 10.27
C ASP A 224 -18.59 -8.05 9.50
N HIS A 225 -18.41 -6.79 9.12
CA HIS A 225 -19.43 -5.99 8.43
C HIS A 225 -19.57 -6.38 6.95
N ALA A 226 -20.35 -7.41 6.68
CA ALA A 226 -20.63 -7.93 5.33
C ALA A 226 -21.41 -6.93 4.43
N ASP A 227 -22.05 -5.91 5.00
CA ASP A 227 -22.99 -5.02 4.29
C ASP A 227 -22.44 -3.61 3.99
N LEU A 228 -21.11 -3.44 4.01
CA LEU A 228 -20.52 -2.15 3.68
C LEU A 228 -20.59 -1.89 2.17
N HIS A 229 -21.10 -0.74 1.78
CA HIS A 229 -21.17 -0.27 0.39
C HIS A 229 -20.84 1.22 0.30
N ASN A 230 -20.26 1.65 -0.82
CA ASN A 230 -19.87 3.03 -1.08
C ASN A 230 -18.96 3.62 0.01
N VAL A 231 -18.03 2.80 0.49
CA VAL A 231 -17.11 3.15 1.57
C VAL A 231 -15.93 3.93 1.00
N GLU A 232 -15.54 5.00 1.66
CA GLU A 232 -14.37 5.79 1.31
C GLU A 232 -13.21 5.51 2.28
N CYS A 233 -12.09 5.03 1.74
CA CYS A 233 -10.88 4.71 2.49
C CYS A 233 -9.77 5.70 2.15
N TYR A 234 -9.02 6.17 3.14
CA TYR A 234 -7.97 7.17 2.95
C TYR A 234 -6.67 6.79 3.67
N ASP A 235 -5.54 7.07 3.00
CA ASP A 235 -4.21 7.04 3.62
C ASP A 235 -3.44 8.33 3.25
N PRO A 236 -3.12 9.20 4.25
CA PRO A 236 -2.40 10.45 4.05
C PRO A 236 -0.88 10.27 3.84
N SER A 237 -0.36 9.07 4.00
CA SER A 237 1.05 8.68 3.83
C SER A 237 1.14 7.32 3.12
N ALA A 238 0.45 7.22 2.00
CA ALA A 238 0.03 5.96 1.39
C ALA A 238 1.18 5.01 1.01
N GLY A 239 2.39 5.54 0.82
CA GLY A 239 3.52 4.72 0.37
C GLY A 239 3.16 3.95 -0.90
N THR A 240 3.33 2.65 -0.86
CA THR A 240 2.98 1.74 -1.97
C THR A 240 1.53 1.23 -1.93
N GLY A 241 0.72 1.67 -0.94
CA GLY A 241 -0.70 1.36 -0.84
C GLY A 241 -1.06 0.06 -0.13
N THR A 242 -0.12 -0.59 0.55
CA THR A 242 -0.36 -1.90 1.19
C THR A 242 -1.53 -1.87 2.19
N LEU A 243 -1.64 -0.81 3.02
CA LEU A 243 -2.75 -0.65 3.96
C LEU A 243 -4.10 -0.50 3.24
N LEU A 244 -4.13 0.30 2.19
CA LEU A 244 -5.35 0.54 1.40
C LEU A 244 -5.80 -0.72 0.66
N MET A 245 -4.87 -1.52 0.13
CA MET A 245 -5.21 -2.79 -0.52
C MET A 245 -5.79 -3.79 0.49
N ALA A 246 -5.22 -3.88 1.69
CA ALA A 246 -5.77 -4.74 2.74
C ALA A 246 -7.18 -4.31 3.16
N LEU A 247 -7.43 -3.00 3.27
CA LEU A 247 -8.78 -2.47 3.55
C LEU A 247 -9.76 -2.80 2.43
N SER A 248 -9.39 -2.53 1.17
CA SER A 248 -10.28 -2.78 0.03
C SER A 248 -10.62 -4.24 -0.10
N HIS A 249 -9.66 -5.13 0.16
CA HIS A 249 -9.91 -6.57 0.17
C HIS A 249 -10.89 -6.98 1.28
N GLN A 250 -10.71 -6.45 2.50
CA GLN A 250 -11.58 -6.77 3.63
C GLN A 250 -13.01 -6.24 3.45
N ILE A 251 -13.20 -5.12 2.73
CA ILE A 251 -14.50 -4.50 2.43
C ILE A 251 -15.13 -5.15 1.18
N GLY A 252 -14.33 -5.44 0.18
CA GLY A 252 -14.67 -5.78 -1.19
C GLY A 252 -14.28 -4.65 -2.14
N GLU A 253 -13.49 -4.97 -3.16
CA GLU A 253 -12.89 -4.01 -4.09
C GLU A 253 -13.94 -3.20 -4.88
N ASP A 254 -15.10 -3.78 -5.11
CA ASP A 254 -16.26 -3.16 -5.78
C ASP A 254 -17.15 -2.32 -4.84
N ARG A 255 -16.87 -2.33 -3.54
CA ARG A 255 -17.69 -1.67 -2.49
C ARG A 255 -17.01 -0.44 -1.88
N CYS A 256 -15.77 -0.15 -2.26
CA CYS A 256 -15.02 0.98 -1.70
C CYS A 256 -14.32 1.80 -2.77
N THR A 257 -14.04 3.05 -2.43
CA THR A 257 -13.19 3.96 -3.19
C THR A 257 -11.97 4.31 -2.37
N ILE A 258 -10.79 4.23 -3.00
CA ILE A 258 -9.51 4.51 -2.36
C ILE A 258 -9.10 5.95 -2.64
N PHE A 259 -8.74 6.66 -1.60
CA PHE A 259 -8.13 7.99 -1.61
C PHE A 259 -6.73 7.88 -0.99
N ALA A 260 -5.76 8.50 -1.61
CA ALA A 260 -4.38 8.40 -1.16
C ALA A 260 -3.61 9.67 -1.47
N GLN A 261 -2.65 9.99 -0.61
CA GLN A 261 -1.66 11.03 -0.90
C GLN A 261 -0.30 10.61 -0.34
N ASP A 262 0.76 10.85 -1.13
CA ASP A 262 2.13 10.60 -0.71
C ASP A 262 3.08 11.60 -1.38
N ILE A 263 4.08 12.07 -0.65
CA ILE A 263 5.08 13.01 -1.17
C ILE A 263 6.01 12.37 -2.19
N SER A 264 6.24 11.06 -2.10
CA SER A 264 7.17 10.32 -2.94
C SER A 264 6.57 10.00 -4.31
N GLN A 265 7.18 10.51 -5.36
CA GLN A 265 6.83 10.15 -6.74
C GLN A 265 6.98 8.64 -7.01
N ARG A 266 8.05 8.05 -6.46
CA ARG A 266 8.31 6.62 -6.59
C ARG A 266 7.21 5.79 -5.94
N SER A 267 6.88 6.10 -4.69
CA SER A 267 5.81 5.41 -3.96
C SER A 267 4.47 5.57 -4.67
N ASN A 268 4.16 6.75 -5.19
CA ASN A 268 2.92 7.00 -5.91
C ASN A 268 2.81 6.17 -7.20
N LYS A 269 3.89 6.02 -7.98
CA LYS A 269 3.92 5.12 -9.16
C LYS A 269 3.67 3.67 -8.76
N MET A 270 4.27 3.21 -7.64
CA MET A 270 4.06 1.87 -7.11
C MET A 270 2.64 1.66 -6.59
N LEU A 271 2.08 2.65 -5.89
CA LEU A 271 0.68 2.64 -5.46
C LEU A 271 -0.27 2.45 -6.65
N LYS A 272 -0.06 3.18 -7.75
CA LYS A 272 -0.90 3.04 -8.95
C LYS A 272 -0.79 1.66 -9.60
N LEU A 273 0.41 1.10 -9.65
CA LEU A 273 0.57 -0.29 -10.07
C LEU A 273 -0.23 -1.23 -9.17
N ASN A 274 -0.15 -1.04 -7.85
CA ASN A 274 -0.87 -1.85 -6.88
C ASN A 274 -2.40 -1.75 -7.05
N LEU A 275 -2.92 -0.53 -7.24
CA LEU A 275 -4.34 -0.30 -7.55
C LEU A 275 -4.78 -1.03 -8.83
N LEU A 276 -3.97 -0.97 -9.89
CA LEU A 276 -4.25 -1.64 -11.16
C LEU A 276 -4.28 -3.16 -11.02
N LEU A 277 -3.31 -3.74 -10.32
CA LEU A 277 -3.24 -5.19 -10.09
C LEU A 277 -4.45 -5.69 -9.28
N ASN A 278 -4.96 -4.89 -8.35
CA ASN A 278 -6.11 -5.23 -7.51
C ASN A 278 -7.46 -4.77 -8.08
N GLY A 279 -7.52 -4.29 -9.33
CA GLY A 279 -8.78 -3.94 -10.00
C GLY A 279 -9.42 -2.63 -9.53
N LEU A 280 -8.70 -1.79 -8.78
CA LEU A 280 -9.17 -0.51 -8.22
C LEU A 280 -8.91 0.67 -9.18
N VAL A 281 -9.21 0.49 -10.46
CA VAL A 281 -8.92 1.47 -11.53
C VAL A 281 -9.64 2.79 -11.27
N SER A 282 -10.88 2.76 -10.80
CA SER A 282 -11.68 3.95 -10.48
C SER A 282 -11.04 4.83 -9.39
N SER A 283 -10.12 4.28 -8.61
CA SER A 283 -9.41 5.01 -7.54
C SER A 283 -8.10 5.67 -8.02
N LEU A 284 -7.67 5.46 -9.25
CA LEU A 284 -6.40 5.99 -9.76
C LEU A 284 -6.33 7.51 -9.71
N ASP A 285 -7.42 8.21 -10.01
CA ASP A 285 -7.49 9.67 -9.97
C ASP A 285 -7.46 10.25 -8.55
N HIS A 286 -7.67 9.40 -7.53
CA HIS A 286 -7.61 9.78 -6.13
C HIS A 286 -6.25 9.47 -5.47
N ALA A 287 -5.30 8.90 -6.22
CA ALA A 287 -3.94 8.65 -5.76
C ALA A 287 -3.03 9.83 -6.14
N ILE A 288 -2.81 10.73 -5.20
CA ILE A 288 -2.20 12.04 -5.43
C ILE A 288 -0.73 12.05 -4.98
N GLN A 289 0.13 12.63 -5.80
CA GLN A 289 1.53 12.89 -5.44
C GLN A 289 1.64 14.31 -4.86
N GLY A 290 2.12 14.41 -3.63
CA GLY A 290 2.38 15.69 -2.96
C GLY A 290 2.39 15.60 -1.44
N ASP A 291 2.89 16.67 -0.79
CA ASP A 291 3.00 16.78 0.66
C ASP A 291 1.61 16.98 1.31
N THR A 292 1.13 15.97 1.99
CA THR A 292 -0.18 15.95 2.67
C THR A 292 -0.29 16.98 3.78
N LEU A 293 0.77 17.19 4.53
CA LEU A 293 0.73 18.09 5.69
C LEU A 293 0.71 19.56 5.28
N VAL A 294 1.41 19.89 4.19
CA VAL A 294 1.46 21.25 3.63
C VAL A 294 0.28 21.54 2.72
N SER A 295 -0.03 20.61 1.84
CA SER A 295 -1.04 20.78 0.77
C SER A 295 -1.94 19.55 0.66
N PRO A 296 -2.84 19.32 1.62
CA PRO A 296 -3.81 18.24 1.53
C PRO A 296 -4.68 18.45 0.29
N TYR A 297 -4.70 17.46 -0.59
CA TYR A 297 -5.46 17.53 -1.84
C TYR A 297 -6.93 17.21 -1.62
N HIS A 298 -7.22 16.17 -0.83
CA HIS A 298 -8.57 15.71 -0.58
C HIS A 298 -9.27 16.65 0.42
N LYS A 299 -10.12 17.50 -0.14
CA LYS A 299 -10.89 18.51 0.60
C LYS A 299 -12.38 18.22 0.49
N SER A 300 -13.13 18.80 1.42
CA SER A 300 -14.60 18.87 1.35
C SER A 300 -15.05 19.67 0.13
N ASP A 301 -16.34 19.58 -0.19
CA ASP A 301 -16.92 20.24 -1.37
C ASP A 301 -16.79 21.77 -1.33
N ASP A 302 -16.66 22.37 -0.13
CA ASP A 302 -16.40 23.79 0.04
C ASP A 302 -14.92 24.19 -0.23
N GLY A 303 -14.05 23.19 -0.44
CA GLY A 303 -12.62 23.38 -0.68
C GLY A 303 -11.81 23.90 0.50
N GLN A 304 -12.42 24.12 1.67
CA GLN A 304 -11.78 24.72 2.84
C GLN A 304 -11.39 23.72 3.91
N SER A 305 -12.27 22.74 4.18
CA SER A 305 -12.06 21.71 5.17
C SER A 305 -11.41 20.45 4.55
N LEU A 306 -10.88 19.56 5.38
CA LEU A 306 -10.47 18.23 4.93
C LEU A 306 -11.72 17.40 4.59
N ARG A 307 -11.62 16.62 3.50
CA ARG A 307 -12.59 15.55 3.25
C ARG A 307 -12.54 14.55 4.40
N GLN A 308 -13.68 14.01 4.77
CA GLN A 308 -13.83 13.04 5.83
C GLN A 308 -14.17 11.67 5.24
N PHE A 309 -13.58 10.61 5.82
CA PHE A 309 -13.62 9.27 5.28
C PHE A 309 -14.19 8.28 6.29
N ASP A 310 -14.75 7.19 5.78
CA ASP A 310 -15.27 6.11 6.60
C ASP A 310 -14.14 5.35 7.30
N PHE A 311 -13.03 5.10 6.57
CA PHE A 311 -11.83 4.51 7.13
C PHE A 311 -10.58 5.33 6.78
N VAL A 312 -9.74 5.59 7.77
CA VAL A 312 -8.45 6.26 7.59
C VAL A 312 -7.35 5.39 8.18
N VAL A 313 -6.38 5.05 7.36
CA VAL A 313 -5.19 4.28 7.79
C VAL A 313 -3.92 5.05 7.50
N SER A 314 -2.87 4.83 8.27
CA SER A 314 -1.58 5.45 8.00
C SER A 314 -0.43 4.66 8.65
N ASN A 315 0.66 4.53 7.91
CA ASN A 315 1.96 4.19 8.46
C ASN A 315 2.93 5.32 8.08
N PRO A 316 2.92 6.43 8.85
CA PRO A 316 3.70 7.61 8.51
C PRO A 316 5.17 7.45 8.88
N PRO A 317 6.07 8.26 8.30
CA PRO A 317 7.43 8.38 8.81
C PRO A 317 7.40 8.82 10.27
N PHE A 318 8.25 8.20 11.12
CA PHE A 318 8.28 8.54 12.55
C PHE A 318 9.07 9.81 12.80
N LYS A 319 10.19 9.96 12.11
CA LYS A 319 11.11 11.09 12.23
C LYS A 319 11.55 11.55 10.86
N MET A 320 11.55 12.86 10.65
CA MET A 320 11.96 13.47 9.38
C MET A 320 12.34 14.92 9.62
N ASP A 321 13.33 15.42 8.89
CA ASP A 321 13.55 16.87 8.80
C ASP A 321 12.48 17.50 7.91
N PHE A 322 11.59 18.28 8.51
CA PHE A 322 10.61 19.11 7.84
C PHE A 322 10.71 20.58 8.26
N SER A 323 11.91 20.99 8.68
CA SER A 323 12.18 22.34 9.14
C SER A 323 11.79 23.42 8.12
N ASP A 324 11.98 23.16 6.84
CA ASP A 324 11.69 24.11 5.76
C ASP A 324 10.17 24.30 5.51
N THR A 325 9.36 23.31 5.87
CA THR A 325 7.91 23.35 5.68
C THR A 325 7.14 23.52 6.99
N ARG A 326 7.82 23.49 8.12
CA ARG A 326 7.22 23.55 9.46
C ARG A 326 6.26 24.73 9.64
N GLU A 327 6.64 25.93 9.20
CA GLU A 327 5.80 27.11 9.37
C GLU A 327 4.51 27.02 8.55
N LYS A 328 4.59 26.43 7.34
CA LYS A 328 3.41 26.18 6.49
C LYS A 328 2.44 25.22 7.18
N ILE A 329 2.96 24.18 7.84
CA ILE A 329 2.15 23.22 8.62
C ILE A 329 1.53 23.92 9.83
N SER A 330 2.31 24.72 10.56
CA SER A 330 1.87 25.47 11.75
C SER A 330 0.80 26.52 11.46
N ALA A 331 0.64 26.94 10.21
CA ALA A 331 -0.40 27.89 9.80
C ALA A 331 -1.84 27.33 9.93
N TYR A 332 -2.00 26.03 10.22
CA TYR A 332 -3.29 25.36 10.37
C TYR A 332 -3.52 24.85 11.82
N PRO A 333 -3.67 25.75 12.82
CA PRO A 333 -3.76 25.36 14.23
C PRO A 333 -5.01 24.52 14.54
N ALA A 334 -6.10 24.67 13.79
CA ALA A 334 -7.29 23.84 13.95
C ALA A 334 -7.04 22.38 13.58
N ARG A 335 -6.16 22.12 12.59
CA ARG A 335 -5.75 20.78 12.18
C ARG A 335 -4.68 20.21 13.13
N PHE A 336 -3.76 21.05 13.60
CA PHE A 336 -2.64 20.66 14.46
C PHE A 336 -2.82 21.22 15.87
N TRP A 337 -3.94 20.91 16.47
CA TRP A 337 -4.40 21.43 17.75
C TRP A 337 -3.49 21.08 18.95
N ALA A 338 -2.74 19.98 18.90
CA ALA A 338 -1.74 19.64 19.91
C ALA A 338 -0.41 20.37 19.68
N GLY A 339 -0.24 20.97 18.51
CA GLY A 339 0.96 21.67 18.05
C GLY A 339 1.75 20.91 16.98
N VAL A 340 2.80 21.57 16.49
CA VAL A 340 3.75 21.03 15.49
C VAL A 340 5.14 20.99 16.13
N PRO A 341 5.91 19.89 15.99
CA PRO A 341 7.24 19.77 16.57
C PRO A 341 8.13 20.97 16.27
N LYS A 342 8.87 21.43 17.29
CA LYS A 342 9.82 22.54 17.13
C LYS A 342 11.05 22.05 16.36
N VAL A 343 11.67 22.95 15.60
CA VAL A 343 12.94 22.68 14.94
C VAL A 343 14.05 22.63 15.98
N PRO A 344 14.73 21.49 16.19
CA PRO A 344 15.84 21.40 17.12
C PRO A 344 17.08 22.11 16.55
N ALA A 345 17.94 22.61 17.43
CA ALA A 345 19.20 23.25 17.02
C ALA A 345 20.17 22.27 16.32
N LYS A 346 20.10 21.00 16.69
CA LYS A 346 20.86 19.87 16.09
C LYS A 346 19.93 18.72 15.83
N LYS A 347 20.28 17.83 14.89
CA LYS A 347 19.52 16.62 14.52
C LYS A 347 18.07 16.94 14.08
N LYS A 348 17.94 17.80 13.07
CA LYS A 348 16.63 18.15 12.50
C LYS A 348 15.86 16.92 11.98
N ASP A 349 16.57 15.88 11.54
CA ASP A 349 16.05 14.57 11.16
C ASP A 349 15.32 13.82 12.28
N SER A 350 15.46 14.28 13.54
CA SER A 350 14.77 13.69 14.69
C SER A 350 13.39 14.27 14.98
N MET A 351 12.89 15.23 14.17
CA MET A 351 11.58 15.85 14.39
C MET A 351 10.47 14.80 14.23
N ALA A 352 9.61 14.69 15.24
CA ALA A 352 8.56 13.66 15.36
C ALA A 352 7.35 13.97 14.46
N ILE A 353 7.54 13.87 13.14
CA ILE A 353 6.53 14.20 12.12
C ILE A 353 5.25 13.36 12.27
N TYR A 354 5.35 12.13 12.77
CA TYR A 354 4.20 11.24 12.98
C TYR A 354 3.13 11.88 13.88
N THR A 355 3.49 12.79 14.78
CA THR A 355 2.52 13.50 15.62
C THR A 355 1.61 14.44 14.82
N CYS A 356 2.10 14.96 13.70
CA CYS A 356 1.27 15.71 12.75
C CYS A 356 0.33 14.77 11.98
N PHE A 357 0.80 13.59 11.60
CA PHE A 357 -0.03 12.58 10.92
C PHE A 357 -1.13 12.04 11.84
N ILE A 358 -0.89 11.81 13.13
CA ILE A 358 -1.96 11.41 14.07
C ILE A 358 -3.08 12.46 14.07
N GLN A 359 -2.73 13.74 14.18
CA GLN A 359 -3.71 14.83 14.19
C GLN A 359 -4.45 14.94 12.86
N HIS A 360 -3.75 14.75 11.73
CA HIS A 360 -4.35 14.74 10.39
C HIS A 360 -5.33 13.57 10.23
N VAL A 361 -4.96 12.34 10.65
CA VAL A 361 -5.82 11.15 10.62
C VAL A 361 -7.12 11.41 11.39
N ILE A 362 -7.02 11.90 12.63
CA ILE A 362 -8.19 12.17 13.47
C ILE A 362 -9.12 13.23 12.82
N ASN A 363 -8.56 14.27 12.20
CA ASN A 363 -9.35 15.30 11.51
C ASN A 363 -9.96 14.81 10.18
N SER A 364 -9.47 13.70 9.63
CA SER A 364 -9.98 13.10 8.39
C SER A 364 -11.05 12.03 8.64
N LEU A 365 -11.35 11.69 9.90
CA LEU A 365 -12.42 10.75 10.24
C LEU A 365 -13.80 11.37 10.03
N LYS A 366 -14.69 10.63 9.41
CA LYS A 366 -16.10 11.00 9.26
C LYS A 366 -16.75 11.16 10.61
N LYS A 367 -17.32 12.32 10.86
CA LYS A 367 -17.91 12.67 12.16
C LYS A 367 -19.02 11.71 12.55
N GLY A 368 -18.92 11.17 13.76
CA GLY A 368 -19.90 10.27 14.35
C GLY A 368 -19.88 8.82 13.85
N SER A 369 -18.99 8.46 12.89
CA SER A 369 -18.95 7.09 12.34
C SER A 369 -17.58 6.64 11.83
N GLY A 370 -16.68 7.57 11.47
CA GLY A 370 -15.40 7.23 10.88
C GLY A 370 -14.47 6.50 11.85
N LYS A 371 -13.76 5.49 11.34
CA LYS A 371 -12.77 4.74 12.10
C LYS A 371 -11.39 4.89 11.47
N GLY A 372 -10.35 4.79 12.29
CA GLY A 372 -8.99 4.91 11.80
C GLY A 372 -8.00 4.02 12.54
N ALA A 373 -6.85 3.76 11.90
CA ALA A 373 -5.72 3.10 12.53
C ALA A 373 -4.40 3.72 12.05
N ILE A 374 -3.46 3.86 12.96
CA ILE A 374 -2.16 4.45 12.66
C ILE A 374 -1.03 3.68 13.36
N VAL A 375 0.04 3.43 12.61
CA VAL A 375 1.28 2.86 13.14
C VAL A 375 2.12 3.98 13.76
N ILE A 376 2.60 3.78 14.97
CA ILE A 376 3.35 4.76 15.75
C ILE A 376 4.53 4.11 16.50
N PRO A 377 5.56 4.88 16.88
CA PRO A 377 6.58 4.38 17.80
C PRO A 377 5.96 4.03 19.15
N THR A 378 6.30 2.88 19.73
CA THR A 378 5.74 2.44 21.03
C THR A 378 5.99 3.43 22.16
N GLY A 379 7.05 4.25 22.08
CA GLY A 379 7.29 5.31 23.06
C GLY A 379 6.17 6.33 23.19
N PHE A 380 5.35 6.51 22.15
CA PHE A 380 4.19 7.40 22.18
C PHE A 380 3.14 6.97 23.22
N ILE A 381 2.84 5.67 23.35
CA ILE A 381 1.71 5.19 24.17
C ILE A 381 1.92 5.38 25.68
N THR A 382 3.12 5.78 26.10
CA THR A 382 3.48 6.07 27.49
C THR A 382 4.03 7.48 27.68
N ALA A 383 3.87 8.37 26.70
CA ALA A 383 4.44 9.72 26.74
C ALA A 383 3.87 10.55 27.89
N LYS A 384 4.75 11.20 28.68
CA LYS A 384 4.38 11.97 29.88
C LYS A 384 4.36 13.49 29.65
N SER A 385 4.86 13.96 28.52
CA SER A 385 4.98 15.40 28.21
C SER A 385 4.96 15.66 26.72
N GLY A 386 4.97 16.92 26.32
CA GLY A 386 5.08 17.35 24.94
C GLY A 386 3.78 17.20 24.13
N ILE A 387 3.96 17.18 22.81
CA ILE A 387 2.85 17.06 21.83
C ILE A 387 2.21 15.67 21.98
N GLU A 388 3.01 14.65 22.14
CA GLU A 388 2.58 13.26 22.30
C GLU A 388 1.61 13.11 23.48
N ASN A 389 1.95 13.67 24.65
CA ASN A 389 1.06 13.61 25.82
C ASN A 389 -0.23 14.40 25.60
N LYS A 390 -0.17 15.55 24.91
CA LYS A 390 -1.38 16.32 24.56
C LYS A 390 -2.31 15.51 23.66
N ILE A 391 -1.75 14.78 22.70
CA ILE A 391 -2.52 13.91 21.80
C ILE A 391 -3.13 12.75 22.60
N LEU A 392 -2.34 12.07 23.45
CA LEU A 392 -2.84 10.98 24.31
C LEU A 392 -4.02 11.43 25.18
N LYS A 393 -3.90 12.56 25.86
CA LYS A 393 -4.99 13.13 26.66
C LYS A 393 -6.23 13.38 25.81
N HIS A 394 -6.07 14.00 24.66
CA HIS A 394 -7.19 14.33 23.77
C HIS A 394 -7.93 13.07 23.30
N ILE A 395 -7.24 12.04 22.83
CA ILE A 395 -7.87 10.82 22.30
C ILE A 395 -8.55 9.98 23.39
N VAL A 396 -8.05 10.04 24.64
CA VAL A 396 -8.64 9.36 25.80
C VAL A 396 -9.83 10.17 26.35
N ASP A 397 -9.65 11.46 26.61
CA ASP A 397 -10.69 12.32 27.19
C ASP A 397 -11.93 12.45 26.30
N ASN A 398 -11.73 12.43 24.97
CA ASN A 398 -12.80 12.47 23.97
C ASN A 398 -13.27 11.08 23.52
N LYS A 399 -12.80 10.00 24.13
CA LYS A 399 -13.17 8.60 23.80
C LYS A 399 -12.98 8.25 22.33
N ILE A 400 -11.94 8.81 21.69
CA ILE A 400 -11.63 8.58 20.27
C ILE A 400 -10.85 7.27 20.12
N VAL A 401 -9.85 6.99 20.99
CA VAL A 401 -9.09 5.74 20.96
C VAL A 401 -9.92 4.60 21.55
N TYR A 402 -10.04 3.48 20.84
CA TYR A 402 -10.73 2.29 21.35
C TYR A 402 -9.85 1.05 21.41
N GLY A 403 -8.62 1.13 20.92
CA GLY A 403 -7.68 0.03 20.99
C GLY A 403 -6.23 0.44 20.73
N CYS A 404 -5.32 -0.38 21.26
CA CYS A 404 -3.88 -0.29 21.03
C CYS A 404 -3.29 -1.70 20.98
N VAL A 405 -2.49 -2.00 19.95
CA VAL A 405 -1.77 -3.27 19.81
C VAL A 405 -0.28 -2.97 19.68
N SER A 406 0.52 -3.41 20.66
CA SER A 406 1.98 -3.35 20.59
C SER A 406 2.50 -4.55 19.80
N MET A 407 3.28 -4.29 18.75
CA MET A 407 3.76 -5.28 17.80
C MET A 407 5.12 -5.86 18.21
N PRO A 408 5.52 -7.03 17.67
CA PRO A 408 6.85 -7.57 17.87
C PRO A 408 7.95 -6.64 17.37
N SER A 409 9.10 -6.67 18.06
CA SER A 409 10.31 -5.99 17.56
C SER A 409 10.73 -6.57 16.19
N ASN A 410 11.32 -5.73 15.33
CA ASN A 410 11.81 -6.14 14.01
C ASN A 410 10.75 -6.72 13.05
N VAL A 411 9.47 -6.50 13.31
CA VAL A 411 8.40 -6.84 12.35
C VAL A 411 8.44 -5.92 11.12
N PHE A 412 8.90 -4.68 11.28
CA PHE A 412 9.18 -3.76 10.17
C PHE A 412 10.62 -3.92 9.67
N ALA A 413 10.80 -3.86 8.37
CA ALA A 413 12.04 -4.24 7.71
C ALA A 413 13.28 -3.46 8.15
N ASN A 414 13.19 -2.20 8.53
CA ASN A 414 14.33 -1.31 8.72
C ASN A 414 14.29 -0.43 9.97
N THR A 415 13.40 -0.69 10.90
CA THR A 415 13.37 0.07 12.14
C THR A 415 13.69 -0.84 13.33
N GLY A 416 14.78 -0.55 14.06
CA GLY A 416 14.98 -1.09 15.40
C GLY A 416 14.02 -0.50 16.43
N THR A 417 13.05 0.30 15.98
CA THR A 417 12.04 0.95 16.82
C THR A 417 10.86 0.02 17.01
N ASN A 418 10.50 -0.25 18.25
CA ASN A 418 9.26 -0.95 18.56
C ASN A 418 8.07 -0.11 18.16
N VAL A 419 7.08 -0.74 17.56
CA VAL A 419 5.89 -0.07 17.04
C VAL A 419 4.62 -0.56 17.72
N SER A 420 3.64 0.32 17.78
CA SER A 420 2.28 0.02 18.21
C SER A 420 1.29 0.56 17.18
N VAL A 421 0.12 -0.04 17.11
CA VAL A 421 -0.98 0.44 16.26
C VAL A 421 -2.07 0.98 17.16
N LEU A 422 -2.48 2.22 16.92
CA LEU A 422 -3.63 2.84 17.57
C LEU A 422 -4.86 2.71 16.70
N PHE A 423 -6.01 2.46 17.32
CA PHE A 423 -7.30 2.37 16.67
C PHE A 423 -8.24 3.48 17.18
N PHE A 424 -8.86 4.20 16.24
CA PHE A 424 -9.73 5.35 16.48
C PHE A 424 -11.15 5.09 16.01
N ASP A 425 -12.13 5.63 16.76
CA ASP A 425 -13.55 5.60 16.42
C ASP A 425 -14.21 6.94 16.78
N ASP A 426 -14.57 7.74 15.77
CA ASP A 426 -15.21 9.05 16.01
C ASP A 426 -16.68 8.93 16.45
N SER A 427 -17.27 7.73 16.47
CA SER A 427 -18.59 7.51 17.05
C SER A 427 -18.62 7.77 18.56
N LYS A 428 -17.46 7.60 19.23
CA LYS A 428 -17.26 7.82 20.67
C LYS A 428 -18.18 6.97 21.55
N LYS A 429 -18.70 5.87 20.99
CA LYS A 429 -19.65 4.97 21.69
C LYS A 429 -18.95 3.89 22.51
N ASN A 430 -17.63 3.75 22.36
CA ASN A 430 -16.86 2.78 23.13
C ASN A 430 -16.77 3.26 24.59
N ASP A 431 -17.03 2.36 25.52
CA ASP A 431 -16.93 2.57 26.98
C ASP A 431 -15.59 2.09 27.52
N LYS A 432 -14.89 1.25 26.77
CA LYS A 432 -13.63 0.63 27.13
C LYS A 432 -12.66 0.59 25.94
N VAL A 433 -11.38 0.47 26.28
CA VAL A 433 -10.26 0.36 25.34
C VAL A 433 -9.62 -1.02 25.44
N VAL A 434 -9.38 -1.67 24.31
CA VAL A 434 -8.68 -2.95 24.25
C VAL A 434 -7.18 -2.69 24.08
N LEU A 435 -6.36 -3.22 24.98
CA LEU A 435 -4.91 -3.11 24.94
C LEU A 435 -4.29 -4.48 24.79
N ILE A 436 -3.50 -4.68 23.73
CA ILE A 436 -2.82 -5.96 23.44
C ILE A 436 -1.31 -5.75 23.42
N ASP A 437 -0.59 -6.63 24.11
CA ASP A 437 0.86 -6.78 23.99
C ASP A 437 1.21 -8.01 23.15
N ALA A 438 1.36 -7.83 21.84
CA ALA A 438 1.79 -8.86 20.92
C ALA A 438 3.32 -8.93 20.75
N SER A 439 4.09 -8.20 21.56
CA SER A 439 5.55 -8.08 21.43
C SER A 439 6.32 -9.41 21.51
N LYS A 440 5.71 -10.44 22.11
CA LYS A 440 6.28 -11.79 22.24
C LYS A 440 5.89 -12.75 21.11
N LEU A 441 5.05 -12.33 20.18
CA LEU A 441 4.63 -13.15 19.04
C LEU A 441 5.63 -13.07 17.89
N GLY A 442 5.48 -13.98 16.95
CA GLY A 442 6.23 -14.05 15.71
C GLY A 442 7.46 -14.94 15.75
N GLU A 443 7.85 -15.39 14.58
CA GLU A 443 9.02 -16.22 14.34
C GLU A 443 10.19 -15.36 13.88
N GLU A 444 11.34 -15.46 14.57
CA GLU A 444 12.57 -14.79 14.17
C GLU A 444 13.18 -15.51 12.95
N TYR A 445 13.59 -14.74 11.95
CA TYR A 445 14.36 -15.23 10.81
C TYR A 445 15.45 -14.21 10.43
N LYS A 446 16.40 -14.64 9.61
CA LYS A 446 17.38 -13.73 9.01
C LYS A 446 17.00 -13.47 7.56
N ASP A 447 16.98 -12.22 7.16
CA ASP A 447 16.79 -11.84 5.77
C ASP A 447 18.05 -12.16 4.91
N SER A 448 17.98 -11.86 3.61
CA SER A 448 19.09 -12.08 2.67
C SER A 448 20.38 -11.31 3.04
N ASN A 449 20.27 -10.27 3.87
CA ASN A 449 21.38 -9.45 4.35
C ASN A 449 21.87 -9.89 5.75
N GLY A 450 21.31 -10.97 6.31
CA GLY A 450 21.64 -11.49 7.64
C GLY A 450 21.03 -10.69 8.80
N LEU A 451 20.14 -9.73 8.52
CA LEU A 451 19.45 -8.96 9.55
C LEU A 451 18.32 -9.77 10.18
N LYS A 452 18.23 -9.69 11.51
CA LYS A 452 17.12 -10.32 12.25
C LYS A 452 15.80 -9.63 11.92
N LYS A 453 14.80 -10.42 11.54
CA LYS A 453 13.43 -10.03 11.25
C LYS A 453 12.46 -10.93 12.02
N VAL A 454 11.25 -10.45 12.17
CA VAL A 454 10.15 -11.21 12.78
C VAL A 454 8.99 -11.27 11.78
N ARG A 455 8.42 -12.44 11.63
CA ARG A 455 7.24 -12.68 10.83
C ARG A 455 6.14 -13.25 11.71
N LEU A 456 4.96 -12.61 11.70
CA LEU A 456 3.76 -13.16 12.33
C LEU A 456 3.20 -14.28 11.45
N ARG A 457 2.79 -15.38 12.09
CA ARG A 457 2.08 -16.49 11.45
C ARG A 457 0.57 -16.20 11.42
N ASP A 458 -0.15 -16.88 10.55
CA ASP A 458 -1.60 -16.66 10.40
C ASP A 458 -2.35 -16.91 11.72
N GLU A 459 -1.98 -17.94 12.48
CA GLU A 459 -2.59 -18.23 13.78
C GLU A 459 -2.33 -17.11 14.82
N GLU A 460 -1.20 -16.42 14.72
CA GLU A 460 -0.86 -15.30 15.60
C GLU A 460 -1.64 -14.04 15.20
N ILE A 461 -1.85 -13.82 13.89
CA ILE A 461 -2.73 -12.78 13.36
C ILE A 461 -4.16 -13.02 13.85
N ASP A 462 -4.67 -14.25 13.70
CA ASP A 462 -6.00 -14.63 14.17
C ASP A 462 -6.15 -14.46 15.68
N LYS A 463 -5.13 -14.83 16.46
CA LYS A 463 -5.12 -14.62 17.91
C LYS A 463 -5.28 -13.15 18.26
N ILE A 464 -4.51 -12.24 17.63
CA ILE A 464 -4.62 -10.80 17.87
C ILE A 464 -6.02 -10.31 17.52
N VAL A 465 -6.51 -10.66 16.32
CA VAL A 465 -7.80 -10.19 15.81
C VAL A 465 -8.96 -10.69 16.68
N ASN A 466 -9.01 -11.97 16.98
CA ASN A 466 -10.09 -12.55 17.76
C ASN A 466 -10.11 -12.00 19.20
N THR A 467 -8.94 -11.92 19.87
CA THR A 467 -8.82 -11.35 21.21
C THR A 467 -9.29 -9.90 21.24
N PHE A 468 -8.93 -9.11 20.24
CA PHE A 468 -9.34 -7.71 20.16
C PHE A 468 -10.86 -7.57 19.92
N GLN A 469 -11.42 -8.29 18.97
CA GLN A 469 -12.85 -8.23 18.61
C GLN A 469 -13.74 -8.71 19.76
N ASN A 470 -13.34 -9.80 20.43
CA ASN A 470 -14.05 -10.36 21.57
C ASN A 470 -13.81 -9.59 22.88
N ARG A 471 -12.87 -8.62 22.88
CA ARG A 471 -12.46 -7.85 24.06
C ARG A 471 -12.01 -8.77 25.22
N GLU A 472 -11.32 -9.84 24.89
CA GLU A 472 -10.88 -10.84 25.86
C GLU A 472 -9.74 -10.33 26.73
N ALA A 473 -9.80 -10.61 28.02
CA ALA A 473 -8.66 -10.46 28.93
C ALA A 473 -7.87 -11.77 28.95
N VAL A 474 -6.60 -11.71 28.54
CA VAL A 474 -5.69 -12.86 28.51
C VAL A 474 -4.41 -12.48 29.24
N ASP A 475 -4.00 -13.31 30.19
CA ASP A 475 -2.83 -13.08 31.03
C ASP A 475 -1.59 -12.79 30.17
N ASP A 476 -0.83 -11.75 30.55
CA ASP A 476 0.37 -11.27 29.87
C ASP A 476 0.21 -10.98 28.36
N PHE A 477 -1.02 -10.84 27.87
CA PHE A 477 -1.29 -10.58 26.46
C PHE A 477 -2.30 -9.45 26.23
N SER A 478 -3.46 -9.46 26.89
CA SER A 478 -4.51 -8.47 26.64
C SER A 478 -5.30 -8.08 27.88
N VAL A 479 -5.71 -6.82 27.90
CA VAL A 479 -6.65 -6.28 28.89
C VAL A 479 -7.67 -5.38 28.21
N THR A 480 -8.85 -5.28 28.82
CA THR A 480 -9.88 -4.31 28.42
C THR A 480 -10.14 -3.37 29.58
N VAL A 481 -9.82 -2.09 29.40
CA VAL A 481 -9.79 -1.08 30.46
C VAL A 481 -10.74 0.08 30.15
N THR A 482 -11.24 0.73 31.18
CA THR A 482 -12.06 1.96 31.05
C THR A 482 -11.17 3.18 30.81
N TYR A 483 -11.76 4.25 30.29
CA TYR A 483 -11.04 5.52 30.11
C TYR A 483 -10.56 6.11 31.45
N ASP A 484 -11.30 5.89 32.55
CA ASP A 484 -10.91 6.39 33.86
C ASP A 484 -9.69 5.63 34.41
N GLU A 485 -9.62 4.30 34.25
CA GLU A 485 -8.42 3.52 34.58
C GLU A 485 -7.20 4.00 33.78
N ILE A 486 -7.39 4.37 32.47
CA ILE A 486 -6.31 4.92 31.66
C ILE A 486 -5.84 6.27 32.21
N LYS A 487 -6.74 7.16 32.64
CA LYS A 487 -6.38 8.44 33.27
C LYS A 487 -5.62 8.23 34.58
N GLU A 488 -6.09 7.31 35.43
CA GLU A 488 -5.41 6.95 36.68
C GLU A 488 -4.00 6.42 36.46
N LYS A 489 -3.75 5.69 35.39
CA LYS A 489 -2.42 5.23 34.96
C LYS A 489 -1.64 6.29 34.17
N GLY A 490 -2.04 7.57 34.22
CA GLY A 490 -1.36 8.69 33.58
C GLY A 490 -1.43 8.65 32.06
N TYR A 491 -2.59 8.24 31.51
CA TYR A 491 -2.90 8.14 30.10
C TYR A 491 -2.08 7.08 29.33
N SER A 492 -1.56 6.07 30.02
CA SER A 492 -0.82 5.00 29.39
C SER A 492 -1.73 4.04 28.63
N LEU A 493 -1.36 3.73 27.37
CA LEU A 493 -2.03 2.71 26.53
C LEU A 493 -1.19 1.41 26.43
N SER A 494 -0.20 1.22 27.32
CA SER A 494 0.61 0.01 27.39
C SER A 494 -0.10 -1.08 28.19
N ALA A 495 -0.46 -2.19 27.56
CA ALA A 495 -1.15 -3.30 28.21
C ALA A 495 -0.42 -3.82 29.47
N GLY A 496 0.92 -3.88 29.42
CA GLY A 496 1.75 -4.37 30.53
C GLY A 496 1.61 -3.58 31.83
N GLN A 497 1.07 -2.36 31.81
CA GLN A 497 0.81 -1.58 33.04
C GLN A 497 -0.49 -1.96 33.75
N TYR A 498 -1.30 -2.81 33.14
CA TYR A 498 -2.61 -3.24 33.63
C TYR A 498 -2.64 -4.73 33.98
N PHE A 499 -1.62 -5.49 33.61
CA PHE A 499 -1.52 -6.89 34.00
C PHE A 499 -1.41 -7.00 35.54
N ALA A 500 -2.11 -7.93 36.13
CA ALA A 500 -2.02 -8.19 37.54
C ALA A 500 -0.60 -8.65 37.86
N LEU A 501 0.04 -7.99 38.83
CA LEU A 501 1.26 -8.51 39.45
C LEU A 501 0.88 -9.79 40.17
N ILE A 502 1.19 -10.97 39.59
CA ILE A 502 1.12 -12.23 40.32
C ILE A 502 2.18 -12.10 41.45
N PRO A 503 1.79 -12.10 42.76
CA PRO A 503 2.77 -12.07 43.82
C PRO A 503 3.65 -13.32 43.70
N GLN A 504 4.97 -13.15 43.58
CA GLN A 504 5.95 -14.25 43.51
C GLN A 504 5.93 -15.16 44.77
N HIS A 505 5.01 -14.99 45.68
CA HIS A 505 4.89 -15.74 46.93
C HIS A 505 4.12 -17.05 46.87
N TYR A 506 3.48 -17.41 45.74
CA TYR A 506 2.73 -18.66 45.66
C TYR A 506 3.55 -19.90 45.26
N TYR A 507 4.82 -19.76 44.89
CA TYR A 507 5.68 -20.90 44.50
C TYR A 507 6.57 -21.43 45.64
N GLN A 508 6.53 -20.87 46.87
CA GLN A 508 7.37 -21.34 47.98
C GLN A 508 6.65 -22.17 49.06
N LEU A 509 5.36 -22.46 48.93
CA LEU A 509 4.61 -23.20 49.97
C LEU A 509 4.25 -24.66 49.63
N ASN A 510 4.68 -25.23 48.49
CA ASN A 510 4.41 -26.63 48.16
C ASN A 510 5.62 -27.57 48.14
N PHE A 511 6.74 -27.20 48.77
CA PHE A 511 7.92 -28.08 48.91
C PHE A 511 8.32 -28.41 50.37
N LEU A 512 7.43 -28.23 51.35
CA LEU A 512 7.65 -28.68 52.71
C LEU A 512 6.42 -29.38 53.30
N SER A 513 6.04 -30.50 52.70
CA SER A 513 5.25 -31.54 53.39
C SER A 513 5.23 -32.81 52.51
N THR A 514 6.28 -33.59 52.63
CA THR A 514 6.30 -35.07 52.78
C THR A 514 7.70 -35.48 53.17
#